data_8649e95c04da354983e1deb07e2df562
#
_entry.id   8649e95c04da354983e1deb07e2df562
#
_cell.length_a   1.000
_cell.length_b   1.000
_cell.length_c   1.000
_cell.angle_alpha   90.00
_cell.angle_beta   90.00
_cell.angle_gamma   90.00
#
_symmetry.space_group_name_H-M   'P 1'
#
loop_
_entity.id
_entity.type
_entity.pdbx_description
1 polymer ?
#
loop_
_entity_poly.entity_id
_entity_poly.type
_entity_poly.pdbx_seq_one_letter_code
_entity_poly.pdbx_strand_id
1 'polypeptide(L)'
;MEKENTALQNRIIELEEEARQRERQQAKQMQEMKSTYEQQNGKLSEFVNFVKCYFPYVEKLIPTINFLRDRLGFDDGIIRRLCTFKDVAIKGKLYSSEFNQSFETKRSICAIKENENGKFDFNIDGVPHVSWFRKKMSEFREAIGIPKPRQNRSIKL
;
A
#
# COMPACT_ATOMS: atom_id res chain seq x y z
N MET A 1 37.30 49.63 34.87
CA MET A 1 37.65 49.02 33.57
C MET A 1 38.21 47.62 33.70
N GLU A 2 39.13 47.31 34.58
CA GLU A 2 39.67 45.95 34.73
C GLU A 2 38.65 44.92 35.26
N LYS A 3 37.75 45.34 36.17
CA LYS A 3 36.70 44.48 36.72
C LYS A 3 35.61 44.08 35.70
N GLU A 4 35.25 45.00 34.79
CA GLU A 4 34.30 44.72 33.73
C GLU A 4 34.88 43.75 32.69
N ASN A 5 36.18 43.91 32.37
CA ASN A 5 36.86 43.06 31.42
C ASN A 5 36.96 41.60 31.94
N THR A 6 37.24 41.43 33.24
CA THR A 6 37.30 40.14 33.90
C THR A 6 35.89 39.49 33.92
N ALA A 7 34.85 40.24 34.21
CA ALA A 7 33.46 39.74 34.19
C ALA A 7 33.04 39.27 32.81
N LEU A 8 33.37 40.00 31.74
CA LEU A 8 33.11 39.62 30.36
C LEU A 8 33.89 38.39 29.94
N GLN A 9 35.15 38.27 30.32
CA GLN A 9 35.97 37.07 30.05
C GLN A 9 35.37 35.83 30.73
N ASN A 10 34.97 35.95 31.98
CA ASN A 10 34.34 34.84 32.72
C ASN A 10 33.02 34.44 32.06
N ARG A 11 32.23 35.39 31.58
CA ARG A 11 30.98 35.10 30.86
C ARG A 11 31.21 34.39 29.53
N ILE A 12 32.24 34.76 28.79
CA ILE A 12 32.67 34.10 27.57
C ILE A 12 33.02 32.63 27.84
N ILE A 13 33.81 32.36 28.89
CA ILE A 13 34.20 31.02 29.28
C ILE A 13 32.98 30.17 29.66
N GLU A 14 32.03 30.72 30.41
CA GLU A 14 30.80 30.04 30.77
C GLU A 14 29.96 29.69 29.51
N LEU A 15 29.80 30.60 28.57
CA LEU A 15 29.05 30.38 27.32
C LEU A 15 29.72 29.34 26.42
N GLU A 16 31.05 29.37 26.34
CA GLU A 16 31.80 28.37 25.59
C GLU A 16 31.66 26.98 26.21
N GLU A 17 31.63 26.88 27.51
CA GLU A 17 31.45 25.60 28.21
C GLU A 17 30.02 25.07 28.04
N GLU A 18 29.02 25.93 28.17
CA GLU A 18 27.63 25.58 27.87
C GLU A 18 27.45 25.12 26.41
N ALA A 19 28.10 25.78 25.47
CA ALA A 19 28.07 25.41 24.06
C ALA A 19 28.68 24.02 23.83
N ARG A 20 29.83 23.73 24.46
CA ARG A 20 30.47 22.40 24.38
C ARG A 20 29.62 21.32 25.02
N GLN A 21 28.93 21.60 26.12
CA GLN A 21 28.02 20.65 26.76
C GLN A 21 26.81 20.34 25.86
N ARG A 22 26.24 21.36 25.22
CA ARG A 22 25.15 21.18 24.25
C ARG A 22 25.58 20.33 23.05
N GLU A 23 26.76 20.61 22.51
CA GLU A 23 27.31 19.81 21.40
C GLU A 23 27.52 18.34 21.79
N ARG A 24 28.07 18.11 23.00
CA ARG A 24 28.23 16.72 23.51
C ARG A 24 26.91 16.02 23.70
N GLN A 25 25.91 16.70 24.25
CA GLN A 25 24.56 16.14 24.38
C GLN A 25 23.92 15.82 23.03
N GLN A 26 24.02 16.73 22.07
CA GLN A 26 23.49 16.51 20.72
C GLN A 26 24.18 15.34 20.01
N ALA A 27 25.51 15.26 20.12
CA ALA A 27 26.28 14.15 19.55
C ALA A 27 25.90 12.81 20.19
N LYS A 28 25.68 12.78 21.49
CA LYS A 28 25.25 11.58 22.22
C LYS A 28 23.85 11.16 21.81
N GLN A 29 22.90 12.11 21.70
CA GLN A 29 21.54 11.84 21.25
C GLN A 29 21.51 11.31 19.80
N MET A 30 22.29 11.91 18.91
CA MET A 30 22.40 11.43 17.53
C MET A 30 22.96 10.02 17.45
N GLN A 31 23.96 9.70 18.27
CA GLN A 31 24.56 8.37 18.31
C GLN A 31 23.58 7.33 18.85
N GLU A 32 22.80 7.66 19.89
CA GLU A 32 21.77 6.79 20.44
C GLU A 32 20.65 6.55 19.42
N MET A 33 20.19 7.60 18.73
CA MET A 33 19.18 7.50 17.65
C MET A 33 19.69 6.63 16.50
N LYS A 34 20.93 6.82 16.07
CA LYS A 34 21.55 6.03 15.00
C LYS A 34 21.65 4.56 15.40
N SER A 35 22.08 4.26 16.60
CA SER A 35 22.17 2.89 17.13
C SER A 35 20.81 2.22 17.19
N THR A 36 19.77 2.91 17.67
CA THR A 36 18.39 2.41 17.70
C THR A 36 17.87 2.15 16.30
N TYR A 37 18.12 3.07 15.38
CA TYR A 37 17.70 2.94 13.98
C TYR A 37 18.37 1.74 13.28
N GLU A 38 19.68 1.56 13.46
CA GLU A 38 20.41 0.42 12.93
C GLU A 38 19.92 -0.90 13.51
N GLN A 39 19.59 -0.94 14.79
CA GLN A 39 19.03 -2.13 15.44
C GLN A 39 17.63 -2.46 14.90
N GLN A 40 16.76 -1.46 14.73
CA GLN A 40 15.44 -1.64 14.14
C GLN A 40 15.53 -2.11 12.69
N ASN A 41 16.42 -1.53 11.89
CA ASN A 41 16.66 -1.94 10.51
C ASN A 41 17.21 -3.37 10.41
N GLY A 42 18.08 -3.78 11.34
CA GLY A 42 18.57 -5.15 11.41
C GLY A 42 17.43 -6.15 11.65
N LYS A 43 16.57 -5.88 12.61
CA LYS A 43 15.37 -6.71 12.89
C LYS A 43 14.41 -6.75 11.70
N LEU A 44 14.17 -5.61 11.07
CA LEU A 44 13.30 -5.53 9.88
C LEU A 44 13.90 -6.34 8.72
N SER A 45 15.20 -6.23 8.50
CA SER A 45 15.91 -6.99 7.47
C SER A 45 15.83 -8.50 7.70
N GLU A 46 16.00 -8.95 8.93
CA GLU A 46 15.82 -10.36 9.33
C GLU A 46 14.39 -10.84 9.06
N PHE A 47 13.39 -10.03 9.42
CA PHE A 47 11.99 -10.34 9.15
C PHE A 47 11.69 -10.44 7.66
N VAL A 48 12.18 -9.50 6.86
CA VAL A 48 12.01 -9.52 5.39
C VAL A 48 12.64 -10.76 4.79
N ASN A 49 13.85 -11.12 5.23
CA ASN A 49 14.53 -12.33 4.78
C ASN A 49 13.76 -13.61 5.15
N PHE A 50 13.22 -13.66 6.36
CA PHE A 50 12.37 -14.76 6.80
C PHE A 50 11.13 -14.93 5.92
N VAL A 51 10.43 -13.81 5.65
CA VAL A 51 9.25 -13.81 4.77
C VAL A 51 9.62 -14.27 3.36
N LYS A 52 10.72 -13.76 2.79
CA LYS A 52 11.18 -14.17 1.45
C LYS A 52 11.53 -15.66 1.36
N CYS A 53 12.11 -16.20 2.42
CA CYS A 53 12.48 -17.62 2.46
C CYS A 53 11.26 -18.55 2.60
N TYR A 54 10.36 -18.23 3.53
CA TYR A 54 9.28 -19.15 3.92
C TYR A 54 7.92 -18.78 3.30
N PHE A 55 7.72 -17.54 2.95
CA PHE A 55 6.47 -17.03 2.38
C PHE A 55 6.72 -16.15 1.14
N PRO A 56 7.38 -16.68 0.09
CA PRO A 56 7.77 -15.88 -1.08
C PRO A 56 6.58 -15.27 -1.82
N TYR A 57 5.39 -15.84 -1.69
CA TYR A 57 4.15 -15.35 -2.30
C TYR A 57 3.67 -14.02 -1.71
N VAL A 58 4.09 -13.66 -0.49
CA VAL A 58 3.65 -12.42 0.17
C VAL A 58 4.06 -11.19 -0.64
N GLU A 59 5.26 -11.17 -1.18
CA GLU A 59 5.73 -10.07 -2.04
C GLU A 59 4.84 -9.89 -3.27
N LYS A 60 4.41 -10.99 -3.87
CA LYS A 60 3.50 -10.98 -5.03
C LYS A 60 2.07 -10.55 -4.71
N LEU A 61 1.65 -10.69 -3.44
CA LEU A 61 0.34 -10.23 -2.98
C LEU A 61 0.26 -8.72 -2.77
N ILE A 62 1.36 -8.05 -2.55
CA ILE A 62 1.38 -6.60 -2.23
C ILE A 62 0.65 -5.76 -3.27
N PRO A 63 0.89 -5.89 -4.58
CA PRO A 63 0.15 -5.13 -5.59
C PRO A 63 -1.35 -5.39 -5.54
N THR A 64 -1.75 -6.63 -5.33
CA THR A 64 -3.17 -7.01 -5.23
C THR A 64 -3.82 -6.41 -3.98
N ILE A 65 -3.17 -6.47 -2.85
CA ILE A 65 -3.65 -5.85 -1.60
C ILE A 65 -3.82 -4.34 -1.75
N ASN A 66 -2.84 -3.68 -2.33
CA ASN A 66 -2.90 -2.24 -2.59
C ASN A 66 -4.06 -1.88 -3.53
N PHE A 67 -4.29 -2.67 -4.56
CA PHE A 67 -5.42 -2.51 -5.46
C PHE A 67 -6.77 -2.65 -4.73
N LEU A 68 -6.93 -3.68 -3.92
CA LEU A 68 -8.17 -3.92 -3.16
C LEU A 68 -8.46 -2.80 -2.16
N ARG A 69 -7.43 -2.28 -1.50
CA ARG A 69 -7.56 -1.20 -0.52
C ARG A 69 -7.79 0.15 -1.18
N ASP A 70 -6.93 0.51 -2.12
CA ASP A 70 -6.85 1.87 -2.66
C ASP A 70 -7.80 2.11 -3.84
N ARG A 71 -8.09 1.08 -4.63
CA ARG A 71 -8.95 1.16 -5.80
C ARG A 71 -10.38 0.68 -5.54
N LEU A 72 -10.53 -0.45 -4.89
CA LEU A 72 -11.86 -1.01 -4.58
C LEU A 72 -12.40 -0.56 -3.23
N GLY A 73 -11.56 -0.02 -2.35
CA GLY A 73 -11.99 0.47 -1.05
C GLY A 73 -12.45 -0.61 -0.08
N PHE A 74 -11.94 -1.83 -0.20
CA PHE A 74 -12.24 -2.91 0.75
C PHE A 74 -11.64 -2.62 2.11
N ASP A 75 -12.35 -3.02 3.18
CA ASP A 75 -11.84 -2.95 4.52
C ASP A 75 -10.77 -4.03 4.79
N ASP A 76 -9.98 -3.82 5.84
CA ASP A 76 -8.90 -4.74 6.20
C ASP A 76 -9.40 -6.15 6.54
N GLY A 77 -10.59 -6.27 7.11
CA GLY A 77 -11.20 -7.56 7.44
C GLY A 77 -11.47 -8.41 6.21
N ILE A 78 -12.01 -7.80 5.16
CA ILE A 78 -12.25 -8.44 3.88
C ILE A 78 -10.93 -8.81 3.21
N ILE A 79 -9.97 -7.89 3.18
CA ILE A 79 -8.65 -8.12 2.58
C ILE A 79 -7.93 -9.27 3.28
N ARG A 80 -7.94 -9.32 4.61
CA ARG A 80 -7.33 -10.43 5.37
C ARG A 80 -7.94 -11.78 5.01
N ARG A 81 -9.25 -11.85 4.87
CA ARG A 81 -9.93 -13.10 4.46
C ARG A 81 -9.57 -13.51 3.05
N LEU A 82 -9.51 -12.56 2.12
CA LEU A 82 -9.07 -12.81 0.75
C LEU A 82 -7.62 -13.30 0.68
N CYS A 83 -6.73 -12.77 1.52
CA CYS A 83 -5.33 -13.19 1.60
C CYS A 83 -5.12 -14.60 2.15
N THR A 84 -6.14 -15.22 2.74
CA THR A 84 -6.12 -16.65 3.10
C THR A 84 -6.49 -17.57 1.95
N PHE A 85 -6.68 -17.01 0.74
CA PHE A 85 -7.09 -17.72 -0.48
C PHE A 85 -8.44 -18.42 -0.37
N LYS A 86 -9.29 -17.90 0.50
CA LYS A 86 -10.68 -18.35 0.64
C LYS A 86 -11.62 -17.43 -0.13
N ASP A 87 -12.70 -18.03 -0.60
CA ASP A 87 -13.78 -17.28 -1.22
C ASP A 87 -14.50 -16.40 -0.19
N VAL A 88 -14.78 -15.15 -0.55
CA VAL A 88 -15.48 -14.19 0.30
C VAL A 88 -16.69 -13.65 -0.45
N ALA A 89 -17.87 -13.83 0.11
CA ALA A 89 -19.10 -13.26 -0.42
C ALA A 89 -19.20 -11.76 -0.06
N ILE A 90 -19.38 -10.91 -1.05
CA ILE A 90 -19.49 -9.46 -0.91
C ILE A 90 -20.85 -9.00 -1.41
N LYS A 91 -21.47 -8.10 -0.64
CA LYS A 91 -22.71 -7.41 -0.98
C LYS A 91 -22.46 -5.90 -0.93
N GLY A 92 -22.95 -5.18 -1.89
CA GLY A 92 -22.87 -3.72 -1.95
C GLY A 92 -22.34 -3.22 -3.27
N LYS A 93 -21.65 -2.09 -3.22
CA LYS A 93 -21.12 -1.42 -4.41
C LYS A 93 -19.65 -1.73 -4.59
N LEU A 94 -19.28 -2.15 -5.81
CA LEU A 94 -17.92 -2.36 -6.23
C LEU A 94 -17.53 -1.27 -7.23
N TYR A 95 -16.44 -0.55 -6.96
CA TYR A 95 -15.97 0.55 -7.79
C TYR A 95 -15.03 0.06 -8.89
N SER A 96 -15.30 0.51 -10.13
CA SER A 96 -14.41 0.30 -11.26
C SER A 96 -13.62 1.56 -11.58
N SER A 97 -12.30 1.47 -11.50
CA SER A 97 -11.42 2.57 -11.90
C SER A 97 -11.37 2.78 -13.41
N GLU A 98 -11.59 1.72 -14.21
CA GLU A 98 -11.65 1.80 -15.66
C GLU A 98 -12.83 2.65 -16.14
N PHE A 99 -13.99 2.48 -15.52
CA PHE A 99 -15.23 3.18 -15.89
C PHE A 99 -15.57 4.35 -14.97
N ASN A 100 -14.78 4.56 -13.91
CA ASN A 100 -15.03 5.56 -12.89
C ASN A 100 -16.49 5.50 -12.37
N GLN A 101 -16.97 4.31 -12.11
CA GLN A 101 -18.35 4.03 -11.74
C GLN A 101 -18.43 2.86 -10.78
N SER A 102 -19.41 2.91 -9.86
CA SER A 102 -19.71 1.79 -8.96
C SER A 102 -20.84 0.95 -9.51
N PHE A 103 -20.71 -0.37 -9.36
CA PHE A 103 -21.71 -1.35 -9.73
C PHE A 103 -22.20 -2.08 -8.50
N GLU A 104 -23.50 -2.18 -8.35
CA GLU A 104 -24.12 -2.87 -7.23
C GLU A 104 -24.17 -4.38 -7.44
N THR A 105 -23.87 -5.14 -6.39
CA THR A 105 -24.04 -6.58 -6.38
C THR A 105 -24.81 -7.01 -5.14
N LYS A 106 -25.74 -7.93 -5.33
CA LYS A 106 -26.50 -8.54 -4.23
C LYS A 106 -25.65 -9.57 -3.48
N ARG A 107 -24.86 -10.32 -4.20
CA ARG A 107 -23.93 -11.31 -3.69
C ARG A 107 -22.94 -11.67 -4.80
N SER A 108 -21.70 -11.31 -4.62
CA SER A 108 -20.62 -11.73 -5.51
C SER A 108 -19.56 -12.44 -4.70
N ILE A 109 -19.03 -13.52 -5.24
CA ILE A 109 -17.97 -14.31 -4.63
C ILE A 109 -16.64 -13.78 -5.13
N CYS A 110 -15.85 -13.21 -4.23
CA CYS A 110 -14.53 -12.67 -4.51
C CYS A 110 -13.45 -13.61 -4.02
N ALA A 111 -12.38 -13.74 -4.77
CA ALA A 111 -11.23 -14.57 -4.43
C ALA A 111 -9.95 -14.04 -5.06
N ILE A 112 -8.82 -14.31 -4.42
CA ILE A 112 -7.49 -14.12 -4.98
C ILE A 112 -7.01 -15.48 -5.48
N LYS A 113 -6.62 -15.56 -6.75
CA LYS A 113 -6.13 -16.79 -7.37
C LYS A 113 -4.81 -16.56 -8.10
N GLU A 114 -3.92 -17.53 -7.99
CA GLU A 114 -2.68 -17.53 -8.75
C GLU A 114 -2.96 -17.87 -10.21
N ASN A 115 -2.42 -17.06 -11.12
CA ASN A 115 -2.51 -17.29 -12.55
C ASN A 115 -1.33 -18.15 -13.06
N GLU A 116 -1.34 -18.49 -14.36
CA GLU A 116 -0.30 -19.28 -15.02
C GLU A 116 1.09 -18.64 -14.95
N ASN A 117 1.18 -17.33 -14.81
CA ASN A 117 2.43 -16.58 -14.71
C ASN A 117 2.96 -16.45 -13.26
N GLY A 118 2.30 -17.11 -12.30
CA GLY A 118 2.65 -17.02 -10.88
C GLY A 118 2.29 -15.69 -10.21
N LYS A 119 1.46 -14.87 -10.86
CA LYS A 119 0.90 -13.64 -10.29
C LYS A 119 -0.47 -13.91 -9.67
N PHE A 120 -0.85 -13.08 -8.72
CA PHE A 120 -2.16 -13.19 -8.07
C PHE A 120 -3.17 -12.27 -8.74
N ASP A 121 -4.26 -12.85 -9.21
CA ASP A 121 -5.39 -12.14 -9.79
C ASP A 121 -6.54 -12.07 -8.80
N PHE A 122 -7.24 -10.94 -8.79
CA PHE A 122 -8.48 -10.77 -8.08
C PHE A 122 -9.65 -11.15 -8.99
N ASN A 123 -10.41 -12.17 -8.58
CA ASN A 123 -11.56 -12.69 -9.31
C ASN A 123 -12.87 -12.31 -8.61
N ILE A 124 -13.88 -12.01 -9.40
CA ILE A 124 -15.26 -11.80 -8.95
C ILE A 124 -16.14 -12.78 -9.71
N ASP A 125 -16.92 -13.59 -8.98
CA ASP A 125 -17.78 -14.62 -9.56
C ASP A 125 -17.06 -15.59 -10.52
N GLY A 126 -15.81 -15.92 -10.19
CA GLY A 126 -15.00 -16.87 -10.95
C GLY A 126 -14.32 -16.31 -12.19
N VAL A 127 -14.47 -15.01 -12.47
CA VAL A 127 -13.81 -14.35 -13.61
C VAL A 127 -12.91 -13.21 -13.14
N PRO A 128 -11.87 -12.84 -13.90
CA PRO A 128 -11.04 -11.69 -13.54
C PRO A 128 -11.89 -10.44 -13.36
N HIS A 129 -11.54 -9.61 -12.37
CA HIS A 129 -12.32 -8.41 -12.04
C HIS A 129 -12.53 -7.46 -13.23
N VAL A 130 -11.55 -7.34 -14.11
CA VAL A 130 -11.66 -6.50 -15.33
C VAL A 130 -12.79 -7.01 -16.22
N SER A 131 -12.87 -8.31 -16.45
CA SER A 131 -13.92 -8.95 -17.26
C SER A 131 -15.30 -8.82 -16.60
N TRP A 132 -15.35 -8.97 -15.28
CA TRP A 132 -16.60 -8.80 -14.53
C TRP A 132 -17.15 -7.37 -14.65
N PHE A 133 -16.29 -6.35 -14.46
CA PHE A 133 -16.71 -4.95 -14.61
C PHE A 133 -17.12 -4.60 -16.04
N ARG A 134 -16.43 -5.13 -17.04
CA ARG A 134 -16.80 -4.93 -18.45
C ARG A 134 -18.17 -5.53 -18.77
N LYS A 135 -18.45 -6.70 -18.22
CA LYS A 135 -19.78 -7.32 -18.34
C LYS A 135 -20.85 -6.46 -17.68
N LYS A 136 -20.59 -5.98 -16.46
CA LYS A 136 -21.52 -5.08 -15.74
C LYS A 136 -21.76 -3.77 -16.49
N MET A 137 -20.72 -3.19 -17.07
CA MET A 137 -20.85 -1.97 -17.88
C MET A 137 -21.66 -2.23 -19.15
N SER A 138 -21.48 -3.37 -19.80
CA SER A 138 -22.28 -3.77 -20.97
C SER A 138 -23.76 -3.93 -20.60
N GLU A 139 -24.08 -4.60 -19.50
CA GLU A 139 -25.45 -4.73 -18.98
C GLU A 139 -26.07 -3.37 -18.64
N PHE A 140 -25.28 -2.47 -18.01
CA PHE A 140 -25.73 -1.12 -17.69
C PHE A 140 -26.05 -0.31 -18.95
N ARG A 141 -25.21 -0.36 -19.98
CA ARG A 141 -25.45 0.32 -21.26
C ARG A 141 -26.67 -0.20 -21.96
N GLU A 142 -26.90 -1.50 -21.95
CA GLU A 142 -28.12 -2.10 -22.49
C GLU A 142 -29.38 -1.63 -21.75
N ALA A 143 -29.31 -1.55 -20.40
CA ALA A 143 -30.43 -1.12 -19.57
C ALA A 143 -30.82 0.34 -19.81
N ILE A 144 -29.87 1.23 -20.14
CA ILE A 144 -30.13 2.64 -20.46
C ILE A 144 -30.29 2.91 -21.96
N GLY A 145 -30.26 1.87 -22.80
CA GLY A 145 -30.50 1.97 -24.24
C GLY A 145 -29.34 2.52 -25.06
N ILE A 146 -28.11 2.52 -24.55
CA ILE A 146 -26.90 2.88 -25.32
C ILE A 146 -26.50 1.67 -26.17
N PRO A 147 -26.43 1.79 -27.52
CA PRO A 147 -26.03 0.69 -28.38
C PRO A 147 -24.54 0.35 -28.12
N LYS A 148 -24.22 -0.96 -28.18
CA LYS A 148 -22.84 -1.42 -28.15
C LYS A 148 -22.05 -0.80 -29.29
N PRO A 149 -20.80 -0.33 -29.06
CA PRO A 149 -19.97 0.10 -30.19
C PRO A 149 -19.81 -1.08 -31.14
N ARG A 150 -20.16 -0.85 -32.42
CA ARG A 150 -19.96 -1.85 -33.47
C ARG A 150 -18.47 -2.19 -33.50
N GLN A 151 -18.17 -3.46 -33.26
CA GLN A 151 -16.84 -3.96 -33.59
C GLN A 151 -16.74 -3.85 -35.12
N ASN A 152 -15.88 -2.95 -35.59
CA ASN A 152 -15.45 -2.95 -36.97
C ASN A 152 -14.79 -4.30 -37.23
N ARG A 153 -15.56 -5.26 -37.75
CA ARG A 153 -14.96 -6.40 -38.40
C ARG A 153 -14.17 -5.82 -39.57
N SER A 154 -12.87 -5.77 -39.44
CA SER A 154 -12.03 -5.49 -40.59
C SER A 154 -12.39 -6.52 -41.67
N ILE A 155 -13.02 -6.05 -42.73
CA ILE A 155 -13.25 -6.86 -43.91
C ILE A 155 -11.89 -7.17 -44.47
N LYS A 156 -11.44 -8.40 -44.31
CA LYS A 156 -10.28 -8.91 -45.03
C LYS A 156 -10.73 -9.09 -46.48
N LEU A 157 -10.31 -8.16 -47.28
CA LEU A 157 -10.30 -8.35 -48.73
C LEU A 157 -9.17 -9.32 -49.10
#